data_4e76512eef0a3e9915651eed45fe4a6f
#
_entry.id   4e76512eef0a3e9915651eed45fe4a6f
#
_cell.length_a   1.000
_cell.length_b   1.000
_cell.length_c   1.000
_cell.angle_alpha   90.00
_cell.angle_beta   90.00
_cell.angle_gamma   90.00
#
_symmetry.space_group_name_H-M   'P 1'
#
loop_
_entity.id
_entity.type
_entity.pdbx_description
1 polymer ?
#
loop_
_entity_poly.entity_id
_entity_poly.type
_entity_poly.pdbx_seq_one_letter_code
_entity_poly.pdbx_strand_id
1 'polypeptide(L)'
;MDVEREQDYVTERELKYSTTDEHVPSHAELAAAVAGTGLTLDAPTVERYVDVYFDSAERALVRAGVALRRRHRPSGTYATLKGAGSREGELHSRPELEVRVEQDDAWPEAVLAALPEGAAAGLAPIAELWVERVRLVARSEGAPVADIAFDAVE
;
A
#
# COMPACT_ATOMS: atom_id res chain seq x y z
N MET A 1 8.79 18.99 -27.56
CA MET A 1 7.64 19.33 -26.71
C MET A 1 7.60 18.27 -25.61
N ASP A 2 8.27 18.60 -24.51
CA ASP A 2 8.35 17.72 -23.34
C ASP A 2 6.98 17.68 -22.68
N VAL A 3 6.30 16.57 -22.83
CA VAL A 3 5.18 16.21 -21.97
C VAL A 3 5.84 15.78 -20.66
N GLU A 4 6.02 16.71 -19.74
CA GLU A 4 6.21 16.38 -18.34
C GLU A 4 4.99 15.50 -17.95
N ARG A 5 5.19 14.20 -17.91
CA ARG A 5 4.27 13.30 -17.25
C ARG A 5 4.38 13.65 -15.77
N GLU A 6 3.45 14.46 -15.33
CA GLU A 6 3.17 14.65 -13.92
C GLU A 6 3.06 13.25 -13.33
N GLN A 7 4.03 12.87 -12.49
CA GLN A 7 4.02 11.59 -11.81
C GLN A 7 2.84 11.66 -10.86
N ASP A 8 1.82 10.83 -11.10
CA ASP A 8 0.60 10.79 -10.31
C ASP A 8 0.91 10.18 -8.93
N TYR A 9 1.46 11.00 -8.04
CA TYR A 9 1.55 10.67 -6.64
C TYR A 9 0.18 10.79 -6.00
N VAL A 10 -0.24 9.72 -5.37
CA VAL A 10 -1.43 9.71 -4.53
C VAL A 10 -0.99 9.91 -3.09
N THR A 11 -1.68 10.77 -2.36
CA THR A 11 -1.50 10.85 -0.90
C THR A 11 -2.28 9.72 -0.25
N GLU A 12 -1.56 8.71 0.24
CA GLU A 12 -2.15 7.67 1.08
C GLU A 12 -2.42 8.25 2.49
N ARG A 13 -3.64 8.08 2.96
CA ARG A 13 -4.05 8.42 4.33
C ARG A 13 -4.55 7.16 5.01
N GLU A 14 -3.90 6.77 6.09
CA GLU A 14 -4.11 5.48 6.73
C GLU A 14 -4.19 5.62 8.25
N LEU A 15 -5.19 4.96 8.83
CA LEU A 15 -5.24 4.62 10.25
C LEU A 15 -4.85 3.15 10.38
N LYS A 16 -3.81 2.85 11.11
CA LYS A 16 -3.26 1.50 11.24
C LYS A 16 -3.36 1.00 12.66
N TYR A 17 -3.98 -0.16 12.82
CA TYR A 17 -4.15 -0.81 14.11
C TYR A 17 -3.54 -2.21 14.06
N SER A 18 -2.99 -2.64 15.20
CA SER A 18 -2.57 -4.03 15.39
C SER A 18 -3.57 -4.72 16.30
N THR A 19 -3.93 -5.96 15.97
CA THR A 19 -4.75 -6.81 16.82
C THR A 19 -3.88 -7.87 17.46
N THR A 20 -4.17 -8.22 18.71
CA THR A 20 -3.44 -9.25 19.46
C THR A 20 -4.09 -10.62 19.37
N ASP A 21 -5.30 -10.69 18.85
CA ASP A 21 -6.01 -11.92 18.55
C ASP A 21 -6.13 -12.11 17.03
N GLU A 22 -6.24 -13.36 16.62
CA GLU A 22 -6.37 -13.73 15.19
C GLU A 22 -7.81 -13.51 14.67
N HIS A 23 -8.66 -12.86 15.45
CA HIS A 23 -10.03 -12.63 15.05
C HIS A 23 -10.13 -11.53 14.01
N VAL A 24 -10.51 -11.92 12.79
CA VAL A 24 -10.92 -10.99 11.74
C VAL A 24 -12.44 -10.80 11.87
N PRO A 25 -12.92 -9.57 12.11
CA PRO A 25 -14.36 -9.33 12.22
C PRO A 25 -15.10 -9.77 10.96
N SER A 26 -16.22 -10.46 11.14
CA SER A 26 -17.10 -10.83 10.03
C SER A 26 -17.77 -9.59 9.43
N HIS A 27 -18.25 -9.72 8.20
CA HIS A 27 -19.04 -8.67 7.56
C HIS A 27 -20.26 -8.26 8.42
N ALA A 28 -20.92 -9.22 9.07
CA ALA A 28 -22.08 -8.94 9.94
C ALA A 28 -21.69 -8.13 11.18
N GLU A 29 -20.56 -8.43 11.81
CA GLU A 29 -20.04 -7.67 12.95
C GLU A 29 -19.70 -6.24 12.57
N LEU A 30 -19.04 -6.05 11.42
CA LEU A 30 -18.69 -4.72 10.90
C LEU A 30 -19.94 -3.94 10.48
N ALA A 31 -20.91 -4.59 9.82
CA ALA A 31 -22.18 -3.97 9.46
C ALA A 31 -22.96 -3.53 10.69
N ALA A 32 -22.94 -4.32 11.77
CA ALA A 32 -23.55 -3.94 13.05
C ALA A 32 -22.82 -2.75 13.68
N ALA A 33 -21.51 -2.68 13.59
CA ALA A 33 -20.71 -1.59 14.15
C ALA A 33 -20.98 -0.25 13.45
N VAL A 34 -21.28 -0.26 12.15
CA VAL A 34 -21.60 0.98 11.40
C VAL A 34 -23.09 1.27 11.32
N ALA A 35 -23.94 0.43 11.91
CA ALA A 35 -25.38 0.63 11.90
C ALA A 35 -25.76 1.98 12.55
N GLY A 36 -26.64 2.72 11.89
CA GLY A 36 -27.09 4.06 12.36
C GLY A 36 -26.11 5.20 12.06
N THR A 37 -24.95 4.94 11.47
CA THR A 37 -23.99 5.99 11.09
C THR A 37 -24.23 6.58 9.69
N GLY A 38 -25.15 6.00 8.91
CA GLY A 38 -25.33 6.34 7.49
C GLY A 38 -24.34 5.66 6.55
N LEU A 39 -23.44 4.83 7.08
CA LEU A 39 -22.50 4.06 6.27
C LEU A 39 -23.08 2.70 5.88
N THR A 40 -22.73 2.25 4.69
CA THR A 40 -22.94 0.88 4.22
C THR A 40 -21.60 0.23 3.88
N LEU A 41 -21.53 -1.09 4.00
CA LEU A 41 -20.34 -1.85 3.65
C LEU A 41 -20.61 -2.72 2.44
N ASP A 42 -19.70 -2.69 1.46
CA ASP A 42 -19.71 -3.64 0.36
C ASP A 42 -19.40 -5.06 0.89
N ALA A 43 -19.72 -6.07 0.10
CA ALA A 43 -19.32 -7.44 0.41
C ALA A 43 -17.78 -7.53 0.47
N PRO A 44 -17.22 -8.34 1.40
CA PRO A 44 -15.78 -8.49 1.51
C PRO A 44 -15.19 -9.16 0.27
N THR A 45 -14.01 -8.70 -0.13
CA THR A 45 -13.18 -9.35 -1.14
C THR A 45 -11.92 -9.88 -0.49
N VAL A 46 -11.42 -11.02 -0.97
CA VAL A 46 -10.17 -11.62 -0.50
C VAL A 46 -9.15 -11.56 -1.62
N GLU A 47 -7.98 -11.02 -1.32
CA GLU A 47 -6.84 -10.96 -2.23
C GLU A 47 -5.61 -11.57 -1.56
N ARG A 48 -4.87 -12.38 -2.32
CA ARG A 48 -3.57 -12.91 -1.90
C ARG A 48 -2.50 -12.35 -2.79
N TYR A 49 -1.43 -11.87 -2.17
CA TYR A 49 -0.29 -11.31 -2.89
C TYR A 49 1.00 -11.48 -2.11
N VAL A 50 2.10 -11.29 -2.82
CA VAL A 50 3.45 -11.31 -2.22
C VAL A 50 4.04 -9.92 -2.38
N ASP A 51 4.50 -9.35 -1.28
CA ASP A 51 5.26 -8.11 -1.25
C ASP A 51 6.74 -8.42 -1.04
N VAL A 52 7.57 -8.01 -1.98
CA VAL A 52 9.03 -8.07 -1.84
C VAL A 52 9.54 -6.65 -1.66
N TYR A 53 10.16 -6.38 -0.51
CA TYR A 53 10.75 -5.09 -0.18
C TYR A 53 12.21 -5.05 -0.59
N PHE A 54 12.65 -3.89 -1.07
CA PHE A 54 14.00 -3.65 -1.57
C PHE A 54 14.66 -2.48 -0.87
N ASP A 55 15.96 -2.59 -0.66
CA ASP A 55 16.81 -1.51 -0.19
C ASP A 55 18.25 -1.75 -0.66
N SER A 56 19.10 -0.74 -0.51
CA SER A 56 20.55 -0.89 -0.67
C SER A 56 21.15 -1.61 0.55
N ALA A 57 22.38 -2.13 0.38
CA ALA A 57 23.12 -2.75 1.48
C ALA A 57 23.29 -1.79 2.70
N GLU A 58 23.37 -0.51 2.43
CA GLU A 58 23.52 0.54 3.45
C GLU A 58 22.20 1.02 4.03
N ARG A 59 21.07 0.45 3.63
CA ARG A 59 19.73 0.84 4.09
C ARG A 59 19.39 2.29 3.78
N ALA A 60 19.74 2.76 2.60
CA ALA A 60 19.55 4.15 2.20
C ALA A 60 18.05 4.55 2.19
N LEU A 61 17.16 3.65 1.75
CA LEU A 61 15.72 3.94 1.72
C LEU A 61 15.13 4.00 3.12
N VAL A 62 15.41 3.02 3.97
CA VAL A 62 14.94 3.00 5.37
C VAL A 62 15.40 4.25 6.11
N ARG A 63 16.66 4.68 5.93
CA ARG A 63 17.19 5.90 6.56
C ARG A 63 16.52 7.16 6.06
N ALA A 64 16.07 7.18 4.81
CA ALA A 64 15.31 8.29 4.24
C ALA A 64 13.81 8.25 4.59
N GLY A 65 13.35 7.23 5.31
CA GLY A 65 11.92 7.03 5.62
C GLY A 65 11.09 6.61 4.42
N VAL A 66 11.74 6.03 3.41
CA VAL A 66 11.14 5.62 2.14
C VAL A 66 11.06 4.09 2.08
N ALA A 67 9.99 3.55 1.53
CA ALA A 67 9.83 2.12 1.29
C ALA A 67 9.61 1.85 -0.20
N LEU A 68 10.35 0.89 -0.72
CA LEU A 68 10.22 0.40 -2.10
C LEU A 68 9.86 -1.07 -2.08
N ARG A 69 8.79 -1.44 -2.80
CA ARG A 69 8.36 -2.84 -2.92
C ARG A 69 7.95 -3.18 -4.34
N ARG A 70 8.03 -4.47 -4.66
CA ARG A 70 7.26 -5.11 -5.73
C ARG A 70 6.14 -5.92 -5.11
N ARG A 71 4.93 -5.70 -5.56
CA ARG A 71 3.75 -6.47 -5.19
C ARG A 71 3.35 -7.38 -6.34
N HIS A 72 3.39 -8.67 -6.09
CA HIS A 72 2.94 -9.70 -7.04
C HIS A 72 1.51 -10.07 -6.73
N ARG A 73 0.57 -9.60 -7.56
CA ARG A 73 -0.86 -9.89 -7.49
C ARG A 73 -1.26 -10.83 -8.64
N PRO A 74 -2.41 -11.53 -8.57
CA PRO A 74 -2.95 -12.25 -9.73
C PRO A 74 -3.14 -11.36 -10.96
N SER A 75 -3.42 -10.07 -10.77
CA SER A 75 -3.60 -9.08 -11.86
C SER A 75 -2.30 -8.56 -12.48
N GLY A 76 -1.15 -8.85 -11.90
CA GLY A 76 0.16 -8.40 -12.36
C GLY A 76 1.10 -7.96 -11.24
N THR A 77 2.27 -7.49 -11.63
CA THR A 77 3.28 -6.98 -10.71
C THR A 77 3.27 -5.46 -10.70
N TYR A 78 3.37 -4.88 -9.52
CA TYR A 78 3.37 -3.44 -9.30
C TYR A 78 4.58 -3.03 -8.47
N ALA A 79 5.26 -1.98 -8.89
CA ALA A 79 6.29 -1.32 -8.11
C ALA A 79 5.66 -0.17 -7.33
N THR A 80 5.86 -0.14 -6.03
CA THR A 80 5.31 0.89 -5.16
C THR A 80 6.44 1.58 -4.39
N LEU A 81 6.50 2.89 -4.52
CA LEU A 81 7.37 3.74 -3.72
C LEU A 81 6.51 4.55 -2.76
N LYS A 82 6.73 4.36 -1.46
CA LYS A 82 6.12 5.15 -0.41
C LYS A 82 7.13 6.14 0.14
N GLY A 83 6.86 7.43 -0.02
CA GLY A 83 7.73 8.49 0.44
C GLY A 83 7.71 8.67 1.95
N ALA A 84 8.54 9.57 2.44
CA ALA A 84 8.53 9.98 3.84
C ALA A 84 7.18 10.60 4.18
N GLY A 85 6.58 10.11 5.24
CA GLY A 85 5.24 10.52 5.65
C GLY A 85 5.22 11.54 6.76
N SER A 86 4.03 12.04 7.04
CA SER A 86 3.70 12.83 8.21
C SER A 86 2.68 12.09 9.06
N ARG A 87 2.59 12.46 10.33
CA ARG A 87 1.65 11.89 11.28
C ARG A 87 0.89 12.99 12.00
N GLU A 88 -0.41 12.88 12.01
CA GLU A 88 -1.31 13.74 12.78
C GLU A 88 -2.16 12.83 13.67
N GLY A 89 -1.83 12.77 14.98
CA GLY A 89 -2.41 11.80 15.90
C GLY A 89 -2.12 10.36 15.45
N GLU A 90 -3.15 9.60 15.19
CA GLU A 90 -3.07 8.23 14.67
C GLU A 90 -3.11 8.17 13.14
N LEU A 91 -3.45 9.28 12.49
CA LEU A 91 -3.51 9.35 11.03
C LEU A 91 -2.11 9.50 10.44
N HIS A 92 -1.74 8.55 9.60
CA HIS A 92 -0.54 8.58 8.78
C HIS A 92 -0.87 9.07 7.38
N SER A 93 -0.06 9.99 6.87
CA SER A 93 -0.17 10.48 5.50
C SER A 93 1.18 10.43 4.83
N ARG A 94 1.26 9.86 3.65
CA ARG A 94 2.51 9.81 2.86
C ARG A 94 2.22 9.75 1.36
N PRO A 95 3.12 10.32 0.54
CA PRO A 95 3.01 10.18 -0.89
C PRO A 95 3.29 8.72 -1.29
N GLU A 96 2.49 8.21 -2.21
CA GLU A 96 2.65 6.87 -2.79
C GLU A 96 2.64 6.98 -4.31
N LEU A 97 3.62 6.36 -4.95
CA LEU A 97 3.70 6.14 -6.38
C LEU A 97 3.59 4.64 -6.65
N GLU A 98 2.54 4.20 -7.32
CA GLU A 98 2.39 2.81 -7.77
C GLU A 98 2.41 2.75 -9.30
N VAL A 99 3.26 1.91 -9.86
CA VAL A 99 3.43 1.74 -11.30
C VAL A 99 3.42 0.26 -11.64
N ARG A 100 2.67 -0.11 -12.68
CA ARG A 100 2.68 -1.48 -13.18
C ARG A 100 4.05 -1.80 -13.78
N VAL A 101 4.59 -2.96 -13.47
CA VAL A 101 5.84 -3.47 -14.03
C VAL A 101 5.52 -4.21 -15.32
N GLU A 102 6.01 -3.70 -16.44
CA GLU A 102 5.75 -4.27 -17.77
C GLU A 102 6.74 -5.37 -18.15
N GLN A 103 7.94 -5.34 -17.59
CA GLN A 103 8.99 -6.33 -17.82
C GLN A 103 9.50 -6.87 -16.50
N ASP A 104 9.67 -8.19 -16.44
CA ASP A 104 10.24 -8.86 -15.29
C ASP A 104 11.62 -8.28 -14.97
N ASP A 105 11.87 -8.08 -13.69
CA ASP A 105 13.11 -7.55 -13.10
C ASP A 105 13.48 -6.09 -13.40
N ALA A 106 12.75 -5.38 -14.27
CA ALA A 106 12.97 -3.97 -14.51
C ALA A 106 12.19 -3.09 -13.52
N TRP A 107 12.85 -2.07 -13.00
CA TRP A 107 12.18 -1.01 -12.27
C TRP A 107 11.60 0.03 -13.25
N PRO A 108 10.35 0.45 -13.08
CA PRO A 108 9.79 1.53 -13.88
C PRO A 108 10.63 2.81 -13.74
N GLU A 109 10.84 3.52 -14.85
CA GLU A 109 11.65 4.74 -14.87
C GLU A 109 11.13 5.79 -13.88
N ALA A 110 9.80 5.94 -13.78
CA ALA A 110 9.15 6.86 -12.86
C ALA A 110 9.51 6.55 -11.39
N VAL A 111 9.61 5.27 -11.04
CA VAL A 111 10.01 4.84 -9.70
C VAL A 111 11.48 5.14 -9.45
N LEU A 112 12.36 4.80 -10.42
CA LEU A 112 13.80 5.09 -10.29
C LEU A 112 14.09 6.59 -10.16
N ALA A 113 13.39 7.42 -10.92
CA ALA A 113 13.54 8.87 -10.88
C ALA A 113 13.10 9.48 -9.53
N ALA A 114 12.19 8.81 -8.84
CA ALA A 114 11.65 9.26 -7.55
C ALA A 114 12.45 8.77 -6.34
N LEU A 115 13.42 7.86 -6.54
CA LEU A 115 14.28 7.39 -5.45
C LEU A 115 15.23 8.49 -4.96
N PRO A 116 15.63 8.46 -3.67
CA PRO A 116 16.71 9.27 -3.18
C PRO A 116 17.99 9.08 -4.00
N GLU A 117 18.78 10.14 -4.18
CA GLU A 117 20.01 10.10 -4.94
C GLU A 117 20.93 8.96 -4.46
N GLY A 118 21.45 8.19 -5.40
CA GLY A 118 22.32 7.05 -5.14
C GLY A 118 21.63 5.78 -4.62
N ALA A 119 20.35 5.84 -4.28
CA ALA A 119 19.63 4.68 -3.73
C ALA A 119 19.32 3.61 -4.76
N ALA A 120 19.30 3.95 -6.05
CA ALA A 120 19.04 2.99 -7.12
C ALA A 120 20.17 1.96 -7.29
N ALA A 121 21.39 2.33 -6.93
CA ALA A 121 22.54 1.44 -7.00
C ALA A 121 22.49 0.39 -5.89
N GLY A 122 22.59 -0.89 -6.26
CA GLY A 122 22.66 -1.98 -5.30
C GLY A 122 21.34 -2.32 -4.60
N LEU A 123 20.21 -2.00 -5.21
CA LEU A 123 18.90 -2.47 -4.73
C LEU A 123 18.85 -4.00 -4.73
N ALA A 124 18.53 -4.57 -3.58
CA ALA A 124 18.36 -5.99 -3.38
C ALA A 124 17.15 -6.26 -2.50
N PRO A 125 16.52 -7.44 -2.63
CA PRO A 125 15.42 -7.82 -1.75
C PRO A 125 15.92 -7.94 -0.30
N ILE A 126 15.15 -7.39 0.62
CA ILE A 126 15.45 -7.39 2.06
C ILE A 126 14.39 -8.08 2.90
N ALA A 127 13.18 -8.20 2.38
CA ALA A 127 12.07 -8.88 3.05
C ALA A 127 11.06 -9.37 2.01
N GLU A 128 10.42 -10.49 2.30
CA GLU A 128 9.32 -11.03 1.54
C GLU A 128 8.16 -11.30 2.50
N LEU A 129 6.97 -10.79 2.17
CA LEU A 129 5.76 -10.94 2.96
C LEU A 129 4.67 -11.59 2.11
N TRP A 130 4.11 -12.68 2.60
CA TRP A 130 2.92 -13.30 2.04
C TRP A 130 1.71 -12.73 2.73
N VAL A 131 0.80 -12.14 1.99
CA VAL A 131 -0.35 -11.41 2.54
C VAL A 131 -1.65 -11.98 2.03
N GLU A 132 -2.54 -12.30 2.95
CA GLU A 132 -3.95 -12.47 2.67
C GLU A 132 -4.70 -11.24 3.21
N ARG A 133 -5.32 -10.50 2.31
CA ARG A 133 -6.08 -9.29 2.63
C ARG A 133 -7.56 -9.51 2.44
N VAL A 134 -8.33 -9.31 3.49
CA VAL A 134 -9.78 -9.14 3.42
C VAL A 134 -10.07 -7.66 3.35
N ARG A 135 -10.72 -7.20 2.29
CA ARG A 135 -11.01 -5.79 2.04
C ARG A 135 -12.51 -5.56 1.93
N LEU A 136 -12.97 -4.49 2.57
CA LEU A 136 -14.33 -3.95 2.46
C LEU A 136 -14.27 -2.47 2.10
N VAL A 137 -15.23 -2.01 1.31
CA VAL A 137 -15.40 -0.59 1.01
C VAL A 137 -16.57 -0.06 1.82
N ALA A 138 -16.33 0.98 2.60
CA ALA A 138 -17.38 1.72 3.27
C ALA A 138 -17.88 2.83 2.35
N ARG A 139 -19.22 2.97 2.25
CA ARG A 139 -19.88 3.97 1.43
C ARG A 139 -20.78 4.85 2.26
N SER A 140 -20.83 6.12 1.88
CA SER A 140 -21.84 7.08 2.35
C SER A 140 -22.61 7.58 1.15
N GLU A 141 -23.94 7.50 1.19
CA GLU A 141 -24.81 7.90 0.07
C GLU A 141 -24.40 7.29 -1.29
N GLY A 142 -23.91 6.04 -1.27
CA GLY A 142 -23.44 5.30 -2.45
C GLY A 142 -22.01 5.63 -2.88
N ALA A 143 -21.38 6.68 -2.38
CA ALA A 143 -20.01 7.03 -2.69
C ALA A 143 -19.01 6.33 -1.75
N PRO A 144 -17.86 5.81 -2.25
CA PRO A 144 -16.84 5.22 -1.41
C PRO A 144 -16.19 6.32 -0.56
N VAL A 145 -16.08 6.08 0.76
CA VAL A 145 -15.48 7.02 1.72
C VAL A 145 -14.29 6.43 2.45
N ALA A 146 -14.18 5.11 2.56
CA ALA A 146 -13.04 4.43 3.18
C ALA A 146 -12.90 3.00 2.69
N ASP A 147 -11.67 2.52 2.71
CA ASP A 147 -11.33 1.11 2.61
C ASP A 147 -10.98 0.57 4.00
N ILE A 148 -11.53 -0.58 4.34
CA ILE A 148 -11.19 -1.32 5.55
C ILE A 148 -10.47 -2.59 5.11
N ALA A 149 -9.25 -2.78 5.56
CA ALA A 149 -8.46 -3.95 5.21
C ALA A 149 -7.98 -4.69 6.47
N PHE A 150 -8.07 -6.01 6.41
CA PHE A 150 -7.49 -6.91 7.41
C PHE A 150 -6.43 -7.75 6.73
N ASP A 151 -5.20 -7.63 7.17
CA ASP A 151 -4.06 -8.33 6.60
C ASP A 151 -3.58 -9.42 7.57
N ALA A 152 -3.59 -10.67 7.08
CA ALA A 152 -2.81 -11.74 7.66
C ALA A 152 -1.47 -11.79 6.92
N VAL A 153 -0.36 -11.72 7.64
CA VAL A 153 0.99 -11.59 7.09
C VAL A 153 1.87 -12.72 7.62
N GLU A 154 2.58 -13.39 6.71
CA GLU A 154 3.63 -14.39 6.98
C GLU A 154 4.98 -13.96 6.43
#